data_d4b8792cf5b1fb58008ba0431abafea8
#
_entry.id   d4b8792cf5b1fb58008ba0431abafea8
#
_cell.length_a   1.000
_cell.length_b   1.000
_cell.length_c   1.000
_cell.angle_alpha   90.00
_cell.angle_beta   90.00
_cell.angle_gamma   90.00
#
_symmetry.space_group_name_H-M   'P 1'
#
loop_
_entity.id
_entity.type
_entity.pdbx_description
1 polymer ?
#
loop_
_entity_poly.entity_id
_entity_poly.type
_entity_poly.pdbx_seq_one_letter_code
_entity_poly.pdbx_strand_id
1 'polypeptide(L)'
;ERTKHQPEFNRLAQMYYKHFTNARYVYAEKYRRNIIHAFKKFQDMGKLEVITCGATHGYLPLMNNNVNAMRAQINVAVQHYEKHFGRKPRGIWLPECAYEPGIDQLLKDAGIRFFITETHGILFASPRPKYGNYAPIYCPTGVAAFGRDMESSRQVWSSKEGYPGDFSYRDFYRDVGFDLDYDYIRPYLHGDGKRTNVGIKYYRITGK
;
A
#
# COMPACT_ATOMS: atom_id res chain seq x y z
N GLU A 1 6.00 -24.76 20.33
CA GLU A 1 5.90 -26.08 21.03
C GLU A 1 5.27 -27.14 20.14
N ARG A 2 4.12 -26.91 19.53
CA ARG A 2 3.39 -27.85 18.67
C ARG A 2 4.24 -28.44 17.53
N THR A 3 5.13 -27.66 16.94
CA THR A 3 5.95 -28.07 15.79
C THR A 3 7.30 -28.66 16.17
N LYS A 4 7.59 -28.92 17.47
CA LYS A 4 8.89 -29.43 17.93
C LYS A 4 9.30 -30.75 17.24
N HIS A 5 8.33 -31.58 16.90
CA HIS A 5 8.56 -32.87 16.23
C HIS A 5 8.58 -32.80 14.70
N GLN A 6 8.46 -31.60 14.15
CA GLN A 6 8.41 -31.32 12.71
C GLN A 6 9.46 -30.25 12.38
N PRO A 7 10.73 -30.62 12.13
CA PRO A 7 11.85 -29.68 12.06
C PRO A 7 11.63 -28.54 11.06
N GLU A 8 11.07 -28.85 9.89
CA GLU A 8 10.82 -27.84 8.85
C GLU A 8 9.75 -26.82 9.28
N PHE A 9 8.63 -27.29 9.83
CA PHE A 9 7.59 -26.41 10.36
C PHE A 9 8.06 -25.67 11.59
N ASN A 10 8.87 -26.31 12.44
CA ASN A 10 9.45 -25.63 13.61
C ASN A 10 10.35 -24.47 13.21
N ARG A 11 11.18 -24.65 12.19
CA ARG A 11 12.03 -23.58 11.65
C ARG A 11 11.19 -22.37 11.20
N LEU A 12 10.09 -22.61 10.50
CA LEU A 12 9.17 -21.54 10.09
C LEU A 12 8.46 -20.89 11.28
N ALA A 13 8.00 -21.68 12.25
CA ALA A 13 7.37 -21.17 13.46
C ALA A 13 8.34 -20.26 14.25
N GLN A 14 9.61 -20.64 14.37
CA GLN A 14 10.64 -19.83 15.01
C GLN A 14 10.91 -18.54 14.22
N MET A 15 10.94 -18.60 12.91
CA MET A 15 11.05 -17.41 12.04
C MET A 15 9.91 -16.44 12.30
N TYR A 16 8.65 -16.91 12.30
CA TYR A 16 7.49 -16.07 12.57
C TYR A 16 7.53 -15.48 13.98
N TYR A 17 7.85 -16.29 14.97
CA TYR A 17 7.98 -15.81 16.36
C TYR A 17 8.99 -14.68 16.47
N LYS A 18 10.18 -14.84 15.90
CA LYS A 18 11.21 -13.81 15.90
C LYS A 18 10.75 -12.56 15.15
N HIS A 19 10.09 -12.74 14.01
CA HIS A 19 9.60 -11.64 13.19
C HIS A 19 8.55 -10.80 13.93
N PHE A 20 7.53 -11.44 14.51
CA PHE A 20 6.48 -10.76 15.25
C PHE A 20 7.00 -10.15 16.57
N THR A 21 7.91 -10.82 17.25
CA THR A 21 8.55 -10.27 18.46
C THR A 21 9.32 -9.00 18.13
N ASN A 22 10.08 -9.00 17.03
CA ASN A 22 10.79 -7.81 16.58
C ASN A 22 9.82 -6.69 16.14
N ALA A 23 8.77 -7.02 15.40
CA ALA A 23 7.75 -6.03 15.00
C ALA A 23 7.07 -5.40 16.22
N ARG A 24 6.72 -6.21 17.22
CA ARG A 24 6.20 -5.73 18.51
C ARG A 24 7.18 -4.80 19.21
N TYR A 25 8.46 -5.19 19.33
CA TYR A 25 9.50 -4.34 19.90
C TYR A 25 9.62 -2.99 19.19
N VAL A 26 9.67 -3.02 17.86
CA VAL A 26 9.76 -1.79 17.06
C VAL A 26 8.57 -0.88 17.31
N TYR A 27 7.36 -1.41 17.32
CA TYR A 27 6.15 -0.63 17.54
C TYR A 27 6.01 -0.16 18.99
N ALA A 28 6.07 -1.09 19.95
CA ALA A 28 5.73 -0.80 21.33
C ALA A 28 6.85 -0.07 22.08
N GLU A 29 8.11 -0.52 21.91
CA GLU A 29 9.25 -0.03 22.67
C GLU A 29 10.00 1.07 21.92
N LYS A 30 10.49 0.77 20.72
CA LYS A 30 11.32 1.70 19.94
C LYS A 30 10.57 2.97 19.57
N TYR A 31 9.33 2.87 19.09
CA TYR A 31 8.49 4.00 18.66
C TYR A 31 7.32 4.31 19.60
N ARG A 32 7.28 3.67 20.78
CA ARG A 32 6.30 3.96 21.85
C ARG A 32 4.86 4.02 21.32
N ARG A 33 4.49 3.06 20.47
CA ARG A 33 3.17 2.94 19.82
C ARG A 33 2.81 4.10 18.88
N ASN A 34 3.78 4.92 18.48
CA ASN A 34 3.59 6.02 17.55
C ASN A 34 4.50 5.86 16.32
N ILE A 35 4.09 5.00 15.40
CA ILE A 35 4.86 4.75 14.18
C ILE A 35 4.81 5.95 13.20
N ILE A 36 3.77 6.78 13.27
CA ILE A 36 3.67 8.00 12.46
C ILE A 36 4.84 8.94 12.79
N HIS A 37 5.21 9.02 14.06
CA HIS A 37 6.38 9.82 14.48
C HIS A 37 7.68 9.32 13.84
N ALA A 38 7.82 8.01 13.61
CA ALA A 38 8.97 7.46 12.91
C ALA A 38 9.02 7.93 11.45
N PHE A 39 7.91 7.86 10.72
CA PHE A 39 7.82 8.36 9.34
C PHE A 39 8.07 9.87 9.28
N LYS A 40 7.46 10.64 10.19
CA LYS A 40 7.70 12.08 10.29
C LYS A 40 9.18 12.39 10.49
N LYS A 41 9.86 11.69 11.40
CA LYS A 41 11.30 11.87 11.63
C LYS A 41 12.12 11.70 10.36
N PHE A 42 11.87 10.63 9.58
CA PHE A 42 12.61 10.39 8.33
C PHE A 42 12.27 11.42 7.26
N GLN A 43 11.04 11.91 7.23
CA GLN A 43 10.63 13.00 6.36
C GLN A 43 11.35 14.31 6.73
N ASP A 44 11.40 14.67 8.01
CA ASP A 44 12.06 15.89 8.49
C ASP A 44 13.58 15.85 8.21
N MET A 45 14.17 14.64 8.20
CA MET A 45 15.57 14.42 7.80
C MET A 45 15.78 14.47 6.28
N GLY A 46 14.74 14.64 5.47
CA GLY A 46 14.82 14.61 4.00
C GLY A 46 15.13 13.22 3.40
N LYS A 47 14.95 12.14 4.16
CA LYS A 47 15.20 10.76 3.72
C LYS A 47 13.97 10.06 3.17
N LEU A 48 12.81 10.64 3.36
CA LEU A 48 11.53 10.09 2.95
C LEU A 48 10.59 11.23 2.55
N GLU A 49 9.92 11.10 1.41
CA GLU A 49 8.76 11.93 1.09
C GLU A 49 7.50 11.11 1.34
N VAL A 50 6.78 11.46 2.40
CA VAL A 50 5.48 10.87 2.68
C VAL A 50 4.43 11.60 1.86
N ILE A 51 3.62 10.89 1.11
CA ILE A 51 2.50 11.43 0.33
C ILE A 51 1.17 11.05 0.98
N THR A 52 0.09 11.73 0.60
CA THR A 52 -1.26 11.38 1.05
C THR A 52 -2.01 10.51 0.05
N CYS A 53 -3.25 10.16 0.37
CA CYS A 53 -4.22 9.50 -0.50
C CYS A 53 -5.58 10.19 -0.32
N GLY A 54 -6.62 9.80 -1.05
CA GLY A 54 -7.99 10.26 -0.78
C GLY A 54 -8.44 9.86 0.63
N ALA A 55 -9.20 10.71 1.31
CA ALA A 55 -9.55 10.57 2.74
C ALA A 55 -10.16 9.20 3.10
N THR A 56 -11.01 8.67 2.25
CA THR A 56 -11.63 7.34 2.40
C THR A 56 -11.34 6.43 1.19
N HIS A 57 -10.27 6.71 0.45
CA HIS A 57 -9.89 5.99 -0.77
C HIS A 57 -10.99 5.98 -1.84
N GLY A 58 -11.83 7.03 -1.89
CA GLY A 58 -12.90 7.15 -2.87
C GLY A 58 -12.35 7.25 -4.30
N TYR A 59 -12.90 6.47 -5.24
CA TYR A 59 -12.50 6.47 -6.64
C TYR A 59 -12.99 7.76 -7.30
N LEU A 60 -12.08 8.75 -7.45
CA LEU A 60 -12.43 10.13 -7.81
C LEU A 60 -13.17 10.24 -9.15
N PRO A 61 -12.80 9.53 -10.24
CA PRO A 61 -13.52 9.65 -11.50
C PRO A 61 -15.01 9.25 -11.42
N LEU A 62 -15.39 8.32 -10.57
CA LEU A 62 -16.80 7.96 -10.35
C LEU A 62 -17.58 8.97 -9.49
N MET A 63 -16.88 9.95 -8.92
CA MET A 63 -17.47 11.03 -8.12
C MET A 63 -17.59 12.33 -8.93
N ASN A 64 -17.34 12.33 -10.24
CA ASN A 64 -17.32 13.52 -11.09
C ASN A 64 -18.66 14.26 -11.17
N ASN A 65 -19.77 13.59 -10.88
CA ASN A 65 -21.10 14.19 -10.75
C ASN A 65 -21.24 15.06 -9.48
N ASN A 66 -20.29 14.99 -8.54
CA ASN A 66 -20.26 15.76 -7.32
C ASN A 66 -18.84 16.27 -6.98
N VAL A 67 -18.45 17.37 -7.59
CA VAL A 67 -17.13 17.99 -7.40
C VAL A 67 -16.84 18.31 -5.94
N ASN A 68 -17.86 18.63 -5.15
CA ASN A 68 -17.65 18.91 -3.72
C ASN A 68 -17.27 17.64 -2.95
N ALA A 69 -17.78 16.46 -3.34
CA ALA A 69 -17.36 15.20 -2.76
C ALA A 69 -15.88 14.89 -3.09
N MET A 70 -15.45 15.10 -4.33
CA MET A 70 -14.03 14.97 -4.72
C MET A 70 -13.15 15.95 -3.94
N ARG A 71 -13.57 17.22 -3.84
CA ARG A 71 -12.87 18.25 -3.07
C ARG A 71 -12.76 17.87 -1.59
N ALA A 72 -13.80 17.30 -1.00
CA ALA A 72 -13.79 16.80 0.38
C ALA A 72 -12.80 15.66 0.57
N GLN A 73 -12.74 14.68 -0.34
CA GLN A 73 -11.76 13.59 -0.31
C GLN A 73 -10.32 14.12 -0.27
N ILE A 74 -10.02 15.15 -1.05
CA ILE A 74 -8.67 15.74 -1.13
C ILE A 74 -8.39 16.61 0.10
N ASN A 75 -9.29 17.54 0.45
CA ASN A 75 -9.05 18.50 1.52
C ASN A 75 -8.98 17.86 2.91
N VAL A 76 -9.85 16.88 3.19
CA VAL A 76 -9.81 16.14 4.46
C VAL A 76 -8.50 15.35 4.57
N ALA A 77 -8.05 14.73 3.46
CA ALA A 77 -6.77 14.05 3.45
C ALA A 77 -5.59 15.00 3.72
N VAL A 78 -5.59 16.18 3.11
CA VAL A 78 -4.55 17.20 3.33
C VAL A 78 -4.55 17.67 4.78
N GLN A 79 -5.71 18.00 5.34
CA GLN A 79 -5.84 18.44 6.73
C GLN A 79 -5.39 17.35 7.71
N HIS A 80 -5.79 16.11 7.47
CA HIS A 80 -5.39 14.98 8.30
C HIS A 80 -3.88 14.72 8.23
N TYR A 81 -3.31 14.80 7.04
CA TYR A 81 -1.87 14.72 6.86
C TYR A 81 -1.13 15.85 7.63
N GLU A 82 -1.57 17.09 7.48
CA GLU A 82 -0.96 18.25 8.15
C GLU A 82 -1.02 18.12 9.67
N LYS A 83 -2.12 17.62 10.22
CA LYS A 83 -2.27 17.31 11.64
C LYS A 83 -1.17 16.36 12.16
N HIS A 84 -0.79 15.36 11.38
CA HIS A 84 0.17 14.33 11.81
C HIS A 84 1.62 14.64 11.46
N PHE A 85 1.86 15.30 10.34
CA PHE A 85 3.20 15.55 9.83
C PHE A 85 3.67 17.02 10.02
N GLY A 86 2.78 17.92 10.44
CA GLY A 86 3.11 19.34 10.71
C GLY A 86 3.37 20.17 9.45
N ARG A 87 3.09 19.62 8.27
CA ARG A 87 3.19 20.31 6.98
C ARG A 87 2.17 19.75 6.00
N LYS A 88 1.82 20.48 4.96
CA LYS A 88 1.01 19.95 3.86
C LYS A 88 1.75 18.89 3.04
N PRO A 89 1.06 17.86 2.53
CA PRO A 89 1.66 16.91 1.63
C PRO A 89 2.00 17.56 0.30
N ARG A 90 3.11 17.15 -0.32
CA ARG A 90 3.46 17.61 -1.67
C ARG A 90 2.82 16.75 -2.74
N GLY A 91 2.60 15.50 -2.47
CA GLY A 91 2.09 14.51 -3.41
C GLY A 91 0.91 13.73 -2.89
N ILE A 92 0.21 13.10 -3.81
CA ILE A 92 -0.92 12.22 -3.56
C ILE A 92 -0.82 10.94 -4.40
N TRP A 93 -1.12 9.81 -3.78
CA TRP A 93 -1.51 8.61 -4.49
C TRP A 93 -3.00 8.72 -4.81
N LEU A 94 -3.34 8.91 -6.07
CA LEU A 94 -4.76 8.87 -6.46
C LEU A 94 -5.31 7.48 -6.17
N PRO A 95 -6.49 7.37 -5.55
CA PRO A 95 -7.14 6.07 -5.36
C PRO A 95 -7.20 5.28 -6.67
N GLU A 96 -6.63 4.05 -6.63
CA GLU A 96 -6.46 3.17 -7.80
C GLU A 96 -5.67 3.80 -8.97
N CYS A 97 -4.84 4.82 -8.70
CA CYS A 97 -4.10 5.59 -9.70
C CYS A 97 -5.00 6.22 -10.78
N ALA A 98 -6.28 6.42 -10.47
CA ALA A 98 -7.27 6.89 -11.42
C ALA A 98 -7.26 8.41 -11.54
N TYR A 99 -7.09 8.88 -12.75
CA TYR A 99 -7.10 10.29 -13.09
C TYR A 99 -8.16 10.60 -14.13
N GLU A 100 -8.78 11.76 -14.00
CA GLU A 100 -9.66 12.36 -14.97
C GLU A 100 -9.33 13.86 -15.07
N PRO A 101 -9.39 14.49 -16.26
CA PRO A 101 -9.20 15.93 -16.43
C PRO A 101 -10.05 16.75 -15.47
N GLY A 102 -9.43 17.72 -14.79
CA GLY A 102 -10.05 18.55 -13.76
C GLY A 102 -9.70 18.13 -12.32
N ILE A 103 -9.30 16.88 -12.09
CA ILE A 103 -8.78 16.46 -10.76
C ILE A 103 -7.52 17.26 -10.43
N ASP A 104 -6.65 17.51 -11.39
CA ASP A 104 -5.42 18.30 -11.21
C ASP A 104 -5.71 19.72 -10.72
N GLN A 105 -6.84 20.35 -11.10
CA GLN A 105 -7.22 21.64 -10.54
C GLN A 105 -7.58 21.53 -9.07
N LEU A 106 -8.32 20.49 -8.65
CA LEU A 106 -8.63 20.26 -7.25
C LEU A 106 -7.37 19.97 -6.41
N LEU A 107 -6.40 19.27 -6.98
CA LEU A 107 -5.11 19.01 -6.36
C LEU A 107 -4.31 20.31 -6.18
N LYS A 108 -4.26 21.13 -7.22
CA LYS A 108 -3.61 22.44 -7.18
C LYS A 108 -4.20 23.35 -6.10
N ASP A 109 -5.54 23.45 -6.05
CA ASP A 109 -6.26 24.23 -5.06
C ASP A 109 -5.94 23.80 -3.61
N ALA A 110 -5.73 22.50 -3.40
CA ALA A 110 -5.32 21.91 -2.14
C ALA A 110 -3.81 22.04 -1.82
N GLY A 111 -3.01 22.55 -2.76
CA GLY A 111 -1.56 22.73 -2.63
C GLY A 111 -0.74 21.47 -2.94
N ILE A 112 -1.36 20.44 -3.55
CA ILE A 112 -0.68 19.24 -4.04
C ILE A 112 0.10 19.58 -5.32
N ARG A 113 1.35 19.14 -5.40
CA ARG A 113 2.26 19.45 -6.50
C ARG A 113 2.40 18.31 -7.51
N PHE A 114 2.16 17.06 -7.08
CA PHE A 114 2.25 15.90 -7.95
C PHE A 114 1.31 14.78 -7.51
N PHE A 115 0.98 13.92 -8.45
CA PHE A 115 0.24 12.70 -8.20
C PHE A 115 0.82 11.52 -8.99
N ILE A 116 0.42 10.31 -8.59
CA ILE A 116 0.79 9.07 -9.27
C ILE A 116 -0.43 8.52 -9.99
N THR A 117 -0.25 8.14 -11.27
CA THR A 117 -1.27 7.57 -12.14
C THR A 117 -0.77 6.30 -12.84
N GLU A 118 -1.65 5.61 -13.53
CA GLU A 118 -1.29 4.43 -14.31
C GLU A 118 -0.39 4.79 -15.51
N THR A 119 0.47 3.85 -15.89
CA THR A 119 1.42 3.99 -17.00
C THR A 119 0.76 4.48 -18.29
N HIS A 120 -0.41 3.92 -18.64
CA HIS A 120 -1.11 4.28 -19.86
C HIS A 120 -1.61 5.74 -19.88
N GLY A 121 -1.94 6.31 -18.71
CA GLY A 121 -2.30 7.72 -18.57
C GLY A 121 -1.17 8.66 -18.97
N ILE A 122 0.08 8.25 -18.80
CA ILE A 122 1.25 8.99 -19.26
C ILE A 122 1.53 8.70 -20.74
N LEU A 123 1.64 7.41 -21.11
CA LEU A 123 2.06 7.01 -22.46
C LEU A 123 1.12 7.51 -23.56
N PHE A 124 -0.17 7.63 -23.26
CA PHE A 124 -1.19 8.08 -24.21
C PHE A 124 -1.63 9.53 -24.01
N ALA A 125 -0.92 10.30 -23.17
CA ALA A 125 -1.17 11.74 -23.06
C ALA A 125 -0.96 12.48 -24.39
N SER A 126 -1.67 13.60 -24.56
CA SER A 126 -1.56 14.45 -25.74
C SER A 126 -1.02 15.84 -25.33
N PRO A 127 0.09 16.29 -25.92
CA PRO A 127 0.99 15.57 -26.84
C PRO A 127 1.69 14.39 -26.14
N ARG A 128 2.13 13.40 -26.92
CA ARG A 128 2.84 12.24 -26.36
C ARG A 128 4.14 12.67 -25.69
N PRO A 129 4.43 12.19 -24.45
CA PRO A 129 5.65 12.54 -23.73
C PRO A 129 6.91 12.05 -24.44
N LYS A 130 7.90 12.92 -24.55
CA LYS A 130 9.19 12.60 -25.19
C LYS A 130 9.92 11.42 -24.53
N TYR A 131 9.82 11.31 -23.22
CA TYR A 131 10.52 10.28 -22.42
C TYR A 131 9.59 9.14 -21.97
N GLY A 132 8.39 9.03 -22.56
CA GLY A 132 7.42 8.02 -22.16
C GLY A 132 7.11 8.12 -20.67
N ASN A 133 7.22 7.00 -19.97
CA ASN A 133 6.94 6.89 -18.54
C ASN A 133 8.17 7.19 -17.63
N TYR A 134 9.33 7.50 -18.21
CA TYR A 134 10.59 7.69 -17.47
C TYR A 134 10.81 9.13 -16.97
N ALA A 135 9.87 10.01 -17.23
CA ALA A 135 9.86 11.36 -16.69
C ALA A 135 8.42 11.80 -16.40
N PRO A 136 8.21 12.62 -15.36
CA PRO A 136 6.88 13.18 -15.11
C PRO A 136 6.48 14.15 -16.22
N ILE A 137 5.17 14.30 -16.40
CA ILE A 137 4.59 15.33 -17.25
C ILE A 137 3.80 16.33 -16.42
N TYR A 138 3.65 17.55 -16.91
CA TYR A 138 2.83 18.56 -16.24
C TYR A 138 1.43 18.59 -16.85
N CYS A 139 0.43 18.58 -15.98
CA CYS A 139 -0.93 18.96 -16.37
C CYS A 139 -0.99 20.47 -16.72
N PRO A 140 -2.03 20.92 -17.44
CA PRO A 140 -2.22 22.36 -17.72
C PRO A 140 -2.21 23.24 -16.49
N THR A 141 -2.60 22.73 -15.33
CA THR A 141 -2.59 23.42 -14.04
C THR A 141 -1.19 23.59 -13.43
N GLY A 142 -0.19 22.88 -13.95
CA GLY A 142 1.18 22.85 -13.40
C GLY A 142 1.41 21.76 -12.36
N VAL A 143 0.40 20.93 -12.06
CA VAL A 143 0.59 19.74 -11.22
C VAL A 143 1.28 18.65 -12.04
N ALA A 144 2.30 18.00 -11.46
CA ALA A 144 3.07 16.96 -12.14
C ALA A 144 2.40 15.60 -11.99
N ALA A 145 2.32 14.85 -13.08
CA ALA A 145 1.85 13.46 -13.10
C ALA A 145 3.05 12.51 -13.28
N PHE A 146 3.17 11.54 -12.38
CA PHE A 146 4.14 10.44 -12.45
C PHE A 146 3.40 9.15 -12.81
N GLY A 147 3.88 8.44 -13.83
CA GLY A 147 3.35 7.13 -14.17
C GLY A 147 3.98 6.02 -13.35
N ARG A 148 3.18 5.01 -12.99
CA ARG A 148 3.71 3.76 -12.42
C ARG A 148 4.58 3.05 -13.46
N ASP A 149 5.60 2.36 -13.01
CA ASP A 149 6.34 1.44 -13.87
C ASP A 149 5.62 0.09 -13.97
N MET A 150 5.29 -0.32 -15.20
CA MET A 150 4.50 -1.51 -15.44
C MET A 150 5.28 -2.80 -15.11
N GLU A 151 6.54 -2.84 -15.44
CA GLU A 151 7.39 -4.02 -15.23
C GLU A 151 7.61 -4.29 -13.74
N SER A 152 8.04 -3.29 -12.99
CA SER A 152 8.19 -3.39 -11.53
C SER A 152 6.87 -3.72 -10.84
N SER A 153 5.77 -3.14 -11.32
CA SER A 153 4.43 -3.44 -10.79
C SER A 153 4.05 -4.91 -10.99
N ARG A 154 4.34 -5.49 -12.16
CA ARG A 154 4.09 -6.92 -12.44
C ARG A 154 4.93 -7.82 -11.55
N GLN A 155 6.21 -7.50 -11.35
CA GLN A 155 7.09 -8.27 -10.46
C GLN A 155 6.59 -8.32 -9.02
N VAL A 156 5.91 -7.29 -8.56
CA VAL A 156 5.35 -7.22 -7.20
C VAL A 156 3.95 -7.84 -7.10
N TRP A 157 3.07 -7.59 -8.07
CA TRP A 157 1.64 -7.89 -7.94
C TRP A 157 1.17 -9.12 -8.73
N SER A 158 1.85 -9.49 -9.82
CA SER A 158 1.36 -10.56 -10.68
C SER A 158 1.51 -11.92 -10.02
N SER A 159 0.41 -12.67 -9.95
CA SER A 159 0.44 -14.08 -9.54
C SER A 159 1.06 -15.02 -10.59
N LYS A 160 1.31 -14.52 -11.81
CA LYS A 160 1.91 -15.29 -12.90
C LYS A 160 3.38 -14.95 -13.15
N GLU A 161 3.71 -13.67 -13.12
CA GLU A 161 5.02 -13.14 -13.50
C GLU A 161 5.80 -12.58 -12.32
N GLY A 162 5.14 -12.36 -11.18
CA GLY A 162 5.70 -11.75 -9.99
C GLY A 162 5.97 -12.73 -8.85
N TYR A 163 6.53 -12.21 -7.78
CA TYR A 163 6.84 -13.01 -6.59
C TYR A 163 5.63 -13.74 -5.98
N PRO A 164 4.38 -13.25 -6.06
CA PRO A 164 3.23 -13.97 -5.50
C PRO A 164 2.99 -15.34 -6.16
N GLY A 165 3.47 -15.53 -7.39
CA GLY A 165 3.38 -16.80 -8.13
C GLY A 165 4.67 -17.61 -8.14
N ASP A 166 5.76 -17.12 -7.55
CA ASP A 166 7.06 -17.80 -7.54
C ASP A 166 7.11 -18.86 -6.42
N PHE A 167 7.46 -20.10 -6.78
CA PHE A 167 7.52 -21.23 -5.85
C PHE A 167 8.62 -21.09 -4.76
N SER A 168 9.51 -20.12 -4.86
CA SER A 168 10.45 -19.77 -3.78
C SER A 168 9.74 -19.09 -2.60
N TYR A 169 8.51 -18.66 -2.80
CA TYR A 169 7.69 -18.02 -1.77
C TYR A 169 6.65 -18.96 -1.20
N ARG A 170 6.05 -18.57 -0.07
CA ARG A 170 4.97 -19.32 0.56
C ARG A 170 3.67 -19.19 -0.24
N ASP A 171 2.91 -20.27 -0.30
CA ASP A 171 1.64 -20.32 -1.00
C ASP A 171 0.68 -19.25 -0.45
N PHE A 172 0.23 -18.36 -1.32
CA PHE A 172 -0.66 -17.27 -0.94
C PHE A 172 -2.01 -17.76 -0.40
N TYR A 173 -2.52 -18.87 -0.96
CA TYR A 173 -3.84 -19.39 -0.63
C TYR A 173 -3.82 -20.37 0.55
N ARG A 174 -2.66 -20.92 0.94
CA ARG A 174 -2.50 -21.79 2.09
C ARG A 174 -2.22 -20.95 3.35
N ASP A 175 -3.06 -21.13 4.37
CA ASP A 175 -2.95 -20.39 5.63
C ASP A 175 -3.30 -21.32 6.80
N VAL A 176 -2.57 -21.21 7.92
CA VAL A 176 -2.80 -22.08 9.07
C VAL A 176 -4.20 -21.93 9.67
N GLY A 177 -4.90 -20.83 9.42
CA GLY A 177 -6.30 -20.65 9.79
C GLY A 177 -7.23 -21.69 9.14
N PHE A 178 -6.85 -22.22 7.99
CA PHE A 178 -7.56 -23.27 7.27
C PHE A 178 -6.86 -24.64 7.34
N ASP A 179 -5.53 -24.67 7.36
CA ASP A 179 -4.74 -25.89 7.29
C ASP A 179 -4.66 -26.66 8.61
N LEU A 180 -4.81 -25.96 9.75
CA LEU A 180 -4.73 -26.59 11.06
C LEU A 180 -6.11 -27.01 11.59
N ASP A 181 -6.09 -27.90 12.59
CA ASP A 181 -7.27 -28.33 13.31
C ASP A 181 -8.06 -27.15 13.86
N TYR A 182 -9.41 -27.21 13.78
CA TYR A 182 -10.28 -26.11 14.16
C TYR A 182 -10.19 -25.76 15.65
N ASP A 183 -10.18 -26.76 16.52
CA ASP A 183 -10.16 -26.53 17.98
C ASP A 183 -8.85 -25.87 18.41
N TYR A 184 -7.76 -26.19 17.69
CA TYR A 184 -6.49 -25.51 17.92
C TYR A 184 -6.47 -24.06 17.46
N ILE A 185 -7.02 -23.77 16.27
CA ILE A 185 -6.96 -22.41 15.67
C ILE A 185 -8.05 -21.48 16.21
N ARG A 186 -9.17 -22.02 16.69
CA ARG A 186 -10.32 -21.26 17.16
C ARG A 186 -9.99 -20.11 18.10
N PRO A 187 -9.11 -20.24 19.11
CA PRO A 187 -8.75 -19.12 20.01
C PRO A 187 -8.07 -17.95 19.30
N TYR A 188 -7.59 -18.12 18.10
CA TYR A 188 -6.87 -17.12 17.30
C TYR A 188 -7.69 -16.56 16.13
N LEU A 189 -8.94 -17.02 15.98
CA LEU A 189 -9.89 -16.50 14.99
C LEU A 189 -10.65 -15.29 15.54
N HIS A 190 -11.33 -14.57 14.66
CA HIS A 190 -12.24 -13.51 15.09
C HIS A 190 -13.40 -14.06 15.92
N GLY A 191 -14.06 -13.18 16.69
CA GLY A 191 -15.06 -13.58 17.69
C GLY A 191 -16.30 -14.30 17.16
N ASP A 192 -16.56 -14.29 15.86
CA ASP A 192 -17.62 -15.08 15.22
C ASP A 192 -17.24 -16.58 15.02
N GLY A 193 -16.01 -16.94 15.32
CA GLY A 193 -15.47 -18.30 15.23
C GLY A 193 -15.35 -18.87 13.82
N LYS A 194 -15.60 -18.07 12.77
CA LYS A 194 -15.43 -18.54 11.40
C LYS A 194 -13.96 -18.63 11.04
N ARG A 195 -13.61 -19.66 10.24
CA ARG A 195 -12.25 -19.78 9.72
C ARG A 195 -11.90 -18.58 8.85
N THR A 196 -10.76 -17.99 9.12
CA THR A 196 -10.21 -16.86 8.36
C THR A 196 -8.70 -17.00 8.23
N ASN A 197 -8.10 -16.28 7.30
CA ASN A 197 -6.66 -16.17 7.23
C ASN A 197 -6.11 -15.49 8.49
N VAL A 198 -5.09 -16.08 9.09
CA VAL A 198 -4.37 -15.53 10.24
C VAL A 198 -2.98 -15.00 9.86
N GLY A 199 -2.62 -15.04 8.57
CA GLY A 199 -1.38 -14.50 8.04
C GLY A 199 -0.16 -15.39 8.21
N ILE A 200 -0.31 -16.63 8.69
CA ILE A 200 0.79 -17.58 8.89
C ILE A 200 0.71 -18.69 7.86
N LYS A 201 1.78 -18.89 7.12
CA LYS A 201 1.85 -19.83 6.00
C LYS A 201 3.06 -20.73 6.12
N TYR A 202 2.83 -22.05 6.12
CA TYR A 202 3.87 -23.07 6.25
C TYR A 202 4.29 -23.68 4.90
N TYR A 203 3.41 -23.63 3.92
CA TYR A 203 3.65 -24.27 2.64
C TYR A 203 4.20 -23.29 1.60
N ARG A 204 5.12 -23.77 0.76
CA ARG A 204 5.55 -23.03 -0.43
C ARG A 204 4.63 -23.34 -1.59
N ILE A 205 4.65 -22.50 -2.61
CA ILE A 205 3.96 -22.75 -3.87
C ILE A 205 4.57 -23.98 -4.53
N THR A 206 3.73 -24.96 -4.90
CA THR A 206 4.18 -26.26 -5.43
C THR A 206 3.75 -26.54 -6.86
N GLY A 207 2.96 -25.66 -7.47
CA GLY A 207 2.51 -25.78 -8.84
C GLY A 207 2.04 -24.44 -9.39
N LYS A 208 2.15 -24.29 -10.70
CA LYS A 208 1.53 -23.20 -11.47
C LYS A 208 0.35 -23.75 -12.22
#